data_145e0b4ef9fbd9f37bbc268555debe3f
#
_entry.id   145e0b4ef9fbd9f37bbc268555debe3f
#
_cell.length_a   1.000
_cell.length_b   1.000
_cell.length_c   1.000
_cell.angle_alpha   90.00
_cell.angle_beta   90.00
_cell.angle_gamma   90.00
#
_symmetry.space_group_name_H-M   'P 1'
#
loop_
_entity.id
_entity.type
_entity.pdbx_description
1 polymer ?
#
loop_
_entity_poly.entity_id
_entity_poly.type
_entity_poly.pdbx_seq_one_letter_code
_entity_poly.pdbx_strand_id
1 'polypeptide(L)'
;MKTVQFVAEALGDASYLVVHGEEAAVIDPQRDTRPFVKAAREHGATIRYVVETHVHNDYVSGGRELAALGAEVIAPAAGKLEFSHRPVEDGDVIDLGGAKLLVTAAPGHTYEHVAYLGVTPAGEVRGAFTGGALLMAAAGRTDLLGPDHTETLTRLQWETAQKLRKLVPATADVLPTHGAGSFCSATGTDLGRCGPMAAELLRNPALIAKTYEEFRALHLASEMPIPGYYRYMAPINRKGPKVYGEPPRPQRLSAGELLGLGRETWVVDVRTRADYAAGHLPGSLEIEESTSMLAYVGWLIPFDAPIALVAYDGLQAERVTVDLFRIGYEHVVGYAAARELPLTARTETVSAEEIAEALRSGRVPVLDVRYAQELRDEPVPGARPLPFNRMPEWAPEVEGPVLVSCASGQRAAMAASYLERLGVGARPFIAGGAAEVRRALAAKVG
;
A
#
# COMPACT_ATOMS: atom_id res chain seq x y z
N MET A 1 16.89 -8.07 24.40
CA MET A 1 16.18 -7.27 23.39
C MET A 1 15.10 -8.15 22.78
N LYS A 2 13.85 -7.68 22.75
CA LYS A 2 12.68 -8.36 22.16
C LYS A 2 12.11 -7.48 21.05
N THR A 3 11.72 -8.08 19.95
CA THR A 3 11.07 -7.37 18.82
C THR A 3 9.64 -7.88 18.65
N VAL A 4 8.69 -6.96 18.49
CA VAL A 4 7.27 -7.25 18.19
C VAL A 4 6.95 -6.59 16.85
N GLN A 5 6.45 -7.35 15.90
CA GLN A 5 6.05 -6.88 14.58
C GLN A 5 4.57 -6.53 14.55
N PHE A 6 4.23 -5.45 13.86
CA PHE A 6 2.86 -5.01 13.56
C PHE A 6 2.71 -4.88 12.06
N VAL A 7 1.69 -5.50 11.51
CA VAL A 7 1.44 -5.50 10.06
C VAL A 7 0.19 -4.68 9.76
N ALA A 8 0.29 -3.75 8.82
CA ALA A 8 -0.84 -3.09 8.20
C ALA A 8 -1.13 -3.77 6.85
N GLU A 9 -2.02 -4.74 6.86
CA GLU A 9 -2.31 -5.57 5.70
C GLU A 9 -2.72 -4.76 4.47
N ALA A 10 -3.51 -3.69 4.65
CA ALA A 10 -3.96 -2.83 3.56
C ALA A 10 -2.84 -2.00 2.89
N LEU A 11 -1.69 -1.85 3.56
CA LEU A 11 -0.48 -1.20 3.01
C LEU A 11 0.56 -2.22 2.52
N GLY A 12 0.53 -3.42 3.08
CA GLY A 12 1.59 -4.39 2.90
C GLY A 12 2.84 -4.09 3.73
N ASP A 13 2.73 -3.23 4.76
CA ASP A 13 3.86 -2.72 5.53
C ASP A 13 3.89 -3.23 6.97
N ALA A 14 5.08 -3.22 7.55
CA ALA A 14 5.35 -3.62 8.93
C ALA A 14 6.05 -2.52 9.70
N SER A 15 5.66 -2.36 10.96
CA SER A 15 6.35 -1.56 11.98
C SER A 15 6.84 -2.47 13.10
N TYR A 16 7.80 -2.01 13.89
CA TYR A 16 8.38 -2.84 14.93
C TYR A 16 8.48 -2.09 16.25
N LEU A 17 8.09 -2.77 17.34
CA LEU A 17 8.40 -2.35 18.70
C LEU A 17 9.61 -3.16 19.19
N VAL A 18 10.68 -2.47 19.51
CA VAL A 18 11.89 -3.04 20.10
C VAL A 18 11.90 -2.72 21.59
N VAL A 19 11.96 -3.74 22.43
CA VAL A 19 11.93 -3.60 23.89
C VAL A 19 13.21 -4.12 24.51
N HIS A 20 13.81 -3.35 25.41
CA HIS A 20 14.88 -3.80 26.29
C HIS A 20 14.74 -3.17 27.68
N GLY A 21 14.62 -4.02 28.72
CA GLY A 21 14.29 -3.56 30.07
C GLY A 21 12.95 -2.79 30.07
N GLU A 22 12.96 -1.59 30.64
CA GLU A 22 11.80 -0.69 30.71
C GLU A 22 11.71 0.31 29.54
N GLU A 23 12.60 0.20 28.57
CA GLU A 23 12.67 1.11 27.42
C GLU A 23 12.23 0.43 26.13
N ALA A 24 11.54 1.19 25.30
CA ALA A 24 11.13 0.74 23.96
C ALA A 24 11.38 1.79 22.88
N ALA A 25 11.63 1.32 21.67
CA ALA A 25 11.63 2.12 20.45
C ALA A 25 10.61 1.56 19.47
N VAL A 26 9.90 2.43 18.73
CA VAL A 26 9.06 2.03 17.61
C VAL A 26 9.76 2.42 16.32
N ILE A 27 9.89 1.47 15.40
CA ILE A 27 10.54 1.66 14.11
C ILE A 27 9.48 1.72 13.02
N ASP A 28 9.52 2.78 12.21
CA ASP A 28 8.63 3.06 11.09
C ASP A 28 7.15 2.94 11.48
N PRO A 29 6.67 3.70 12.51
CA PRO A 29 5.31 3.55 13.00
C PRO A 29 4.28 4.01 11.98
N GLN A 30 3.21 3.24 11.86
CA GLN A 30 2.02 3.70 11.18
C GLN A 30 1.25 4.69 12.05
N ARG A 31 0.40 5.51 11.42
CA ARG A 31 -0.23 6.66 12.05
C ARG A 31 -1.17 6.31 13.22
N ASP A 32 -1.78 5.12 13.22
CA ASP A 32 -2.56 4.62 14.33
C ASP A 32 -1.66 3.98 15.40
N THR A 33 -1.28 4.74 16.38
CA THR A 33 -0.24 4.39 17.36
C THR A 33 -0.72 3.52 18.53
N ARG A 34 -2.04 3.32 18.69
CA ARG A 34 -2.63 2.50 19.77
C ARG A 34 -2.02 1.11 19.93
N PRO A 35 -1.77 0.33 18.84
CA PRO A 35 -1.16 -1.00 18.97
C PRO A 35 0.22 -0.97 19.63
N PHE A 36 1.05 0.02 19.26
CA PHE A 36 2.41 0.17 19.83
C PHE A 36 2.37 0.51 21.32
N VAL A 37 1.54 1.49 21.69
CA VAL A 37 1.37 1.92 23.10
C VAL A 37 0.84 0.76 23.95
N LYS A 38 -0.13 -0.01 23.46
CA LYS A 38 -0.66 -1.18 24.14
C LYS A 38 0.43 -2.22 24.35
N ALA A 39 1.16 -2.58 23.30
CA ALA A 39 2.21 -3.60 23.39
C ALA A 39 3.37 -3.17 24.31
N ALA A 40 3.78 -1.90 24.28
CA ALA A 40 4.81 -1.39 25.18
C ALA A 40 4.38 -1.56 26.64
N ARG A 41 3.13 -1.21 26.99
CA ARG A 41 2.56 -1.40 28.33
C ARG A 41 2.50 -2.87 28.73
N GLU A 42 2.09 -3.77 27.83
CA GLU A 42 2.06 -5.22 28.08
C GLU A 42 3.46 -5.79 28.38
N HIS A 43 4.52 -5.13 27.87
CA HIS A 43 5.90 -5.47 28.14
C HIS A 43 6.53 -4.68 29.29
N GLY A 44 5.75 -3.86 30.02
CA GLY A 44 6.26 -3.02 31.11
C GLY A 44 7.25 -1.94 30.66
N ALA A 45 7.19 -1.54 29.39
CA ALA A 45 8.14 -0.61 28.80
C ALA A 45 7.49 0.74 28.42
N THR A 46 8.31 1.78 28.44
CA THR A 46 7.94 3.12 27.96
C THR A 46 8.57 3.35 26.58
N ILE A 47 7.79 3.82 25.62
CA ILE A 47 8.28 4.19 24.28
C ILE A 47 9.10 5.48 24.43
N ARG A 48 10.42 5.35 24.38
CA ARG A 48 11.36 6.49 24.44
C ARG A 48 11.64 7.10 23.09
N TYR A 49 11.68 6.24 22.07
CA TYR A 49 12.08 6.64 20.73
C TYR A 49 11.09 6.20 19.67
N VAL A 50 10.94 7.06 18.69
CA VAL A 50 10.38 6.71 17.38
C VAL A 50 11.51 6.83 16.38
N VAL A 51 11.73 5.80 15.58
CA VAL A 51 12.89 5.69 14.71
C VAL A 51 12.41 5.48 13.28
N GLU A 52 12.72 6.41 12.39
CA GLU A 52 12.36 6.36 10.98
C GLU A 52 13.55 5.86 10.14
N THR A 53 13.33 4.89 9.26
CA THR A 53 14.38 4.44 8.33
C THR A 53 14.56 5.41 7.16
N HIS A 54 13.49 6.04 6.73
CA HIS A 54 13.45 6.98 5.61
C HIS A 54 12.19 7.86 5.67
N VAL A 55 12.07 8.81 4.77
CA VAL A 55 10.84 9.58 4.58
C VAL A 55 9.88 8.74 3.71
N HIS A 56 8.85 8.17 4.34
CA HIS A 56 7.91 7.27 3.69
C HIS A 56 7.11 7.96 2.58
N ASN A 57 6.97 7.25 1.43
CA ASN A 57 6.20 7.70 0.26
C ASN A 57 4.83 7.04 0.17
N ASP A 58 4.52 6.09 1.02
CA ASP A 58 3.35 5.21 0.92
C ASP A 58 2.36 5.36 2.09
N TYR A 59 2.78 5.94 3.21
CA TYR A 59 1.89 6.24 4.33
C TYR A 59 2.34 7.47 5.13
N VAL A 60 1.45 7.99 5.96
CA VAL A 60 1.73 9.05 6.92
C VAL A 60 2.31 8.44 8.19
N SER A 61 3.54 8.83 8.55
CA SER A 61 4.19 8.34 9.77
C SER A 61 3.43 8.71 11.04
N GLY A 62 3.39 7.75 11.99
CA GLY A 62 2.92 7.93 13.35
C GLY A 62 3.95 8.59 14.28
N GLY A 63 5.11 9.00 13.76
CA GLY A 63 6.20 9.58 14.55
C GLY A 63 5.76 10.74 15.42
N ARG A 64 5.01 11.69 14.86
CA ARG A 64 4.51 12.84 15.63
C ARG A 64 3.39 12.49 16.62
N GLU A 65 2.58 11.46 16.33
CA GLU A 65 1.59 10.96 17.30
C GLU A 65 2.27 10.40 18.55
N LEU A 66 3.34 9.59 18.37
CA LEU A 66 4.12 9.07 19.49
C LEU A 66 4.96 10.15 20.19
N ALA A 67 5.45 11.15 19.44
CA ALA A 67 6.15 12.31 20.03
C ALA A 67 5.24 13.11 20.97
N ALA A 68 3.96 13.27 20.64
CA ALA A 68 2.97 13.92 21.50
C ALA A 68 2.72 13.14 22.81
N LEU A 69 3.07 11.85 22.86
CA LEU A 69 3.04 11.01 24.04
C LEU A 69 4.37 10.98 24.81
N GLY A 70 5.38 11.75 24.36
CA GLY A 70 6.67 11.94 25.03
C GLY A 70 7.86 11.19 24.43
N ALA A 71 7.68 10.49 23.31
CA ALA A 71 8.80 9.85 22.61
C ALA A 71 9.64 10.86 21.83
N GLU A 72 10.96 10.65 21.75
CA GLU A 72 11.86 11.43 20.87
C GLU A 72 11.83 10.83 19.45
N VAL A 73 11.57 11.67 18.43
CA VAL A 73 11.67 11.25 17.02
C VAL A 73 13.13 11.26 16.59
N ILE A 74 13.58 10.17 16.00
CA ILE A 74 14.91 9.99 15.42
C ILE A 74 14.73 9.66 13.94
N ALA A 75 15.40 10.41 13.07
CA ALA A 75 15.26 10.27 11.63
C ALA A 75 16.56 10.58 10.89
N PRO A 76 16.76 10.09 9.65
CA PRO A 76 17.93 10.41 8.86
C PRO A 76 18.12 11.92 8.69
N ALA A 77 19.31 12.45 8.95
CA ALA A 77 19.64 13.88 8.82
C ALA A 77 19.33 14.40 7.40
N ALA A 78 19.62 13.59 6.38
CA ALA A 78 19.36 13.94 4.98
C ALA A 78 17.85 13.93 4.62
N GLY A 79 16.96 13.42 5.50
CA GLY A 79 15.50 13.49 5.34
C GLY A 79 14.94 14.89 5.45
N LYS A 80 15.64 15.79 6.12
CA LYS A 80 15.31 17.23 6.25
C LYS A 80 13.90 17.46 6.79
N LEU A 81 13.56 16.78 7.90
CA LEU A 81 12.27 16.98 8.55
C LEU A 81 12.17 18.40 9.12
N GLU A 82 11.00 19.02 9.00
CA GLU A 82 10.75 20.42 9.38
C GLU A 82 10.20 20.58 10.81
N PHE A 83 10.17 19.51 11.59
CA PHE A 83 9.73 19.49 12.99
C PHE A 83 10.81 18.94 13.90
N SER A 84 10.63 19.07 15.22
CA SER A 84 11.63 18.65 16.21
C SER A 84 11.90 17.15 16.14
N HIS A 85 13.15 16.79 15.87
CA HIS A 85 13.65 15.42 15.84
C HIS A 85 15.15 15.39 16.14
N ARG A 86 15.69 14.22 16.46
CA ARG A 86 17.13 13.97 16.53
C ARG A 86 17.59 13.44 15.17
N PRO A 87 18.39 14.20 14.41
CA PRO A 87 18.98 13.71 13.16
C PRO A 87 20.04 12.65 13.44
N VAL A 88 20.13 11.62 12.57
CA VAL A 88 21.16 10.58 12.64
C VAL A 88 21.84 10.37 11.29
N GLU A 89 23.10 9.92 11.36
CA GLU A 89 23.96 9.61 10.22
C GLU A 89 24.60 8.22 10.37
N ASP A 90 25.32 7.78 9.33
CA ASP A 90 26.05 6.51 9.34
C ASP A 90 27.03 6.40 10.51
N GLY A 91 26.94 5.34 11.28
CA GLY A 91 27.77 5.10 12.46
C GLY A 91 27.22 5.60 13.80
N ASP A 92 26.12 6.37 13.79
CA ASP A 92 25.47 6.82 15.04
C ASP A 92 24.90 5.63 15.83
N VAL A 93 24.74 5.85 17.12
CA VAL A 93 24.23 4.85 18.06
C VAL A 93 23.06 5.42 18.86
N ILE A 94 21.97 4.65 18.91
CA ILE A 94 20.84 4.92 19.79
C ILE A 94 20.90 3.89 20.93
N ASP A 95 21.10 4.37 22.15
CA ASP A 95 21.08 3.53 23.34
C ASP A 95 19.63 3.26 23.77
N LEU A 96 19.31 2.00 24.02
CA LEU A 96 18.02 1.53 24.49
C LEU A 96 18.22 0.69 25.76
N GLY A 97 18.60 1.37 26.84
CA GLY A 97 18.79 0.72 28.16
C GLY A 97 19.91 -0.33 28.17
N GLY A 98 20.96 -0.16 27.37
CA GLY A 98 22.08 -1.08 27.22
C GLY A 98 22.03 -1.96 25.95
N ALA A 99 20.87 -2.20 25.34
CA ALA A 99 20.80 -2.62 23.94
C ALA A 99 21.00 -1.38 23.04
N LYS A 100 21.36 -1.58 21.79
CA LYS A 100 21.70 -0.48 20.88
C LYS A 100 21.04 -0.68 19.52
N LEU A 101 20.67 0.43 18.88
CA LEU A 101 20.39 0.47 17.45
C LEU A 101 21.55 1.22 16.77
N LEU A 102 22.33 0.50 15.97
CA LEU A 102 23.43 1.07 15.19
C LEU A 102 22.87 1.57 13.86
N VAL A 103 23.11 2.83 13.56
CA VAL A 103 22.68 3.44 12.29
C VAL A 103 23.66 3.04 11.18
N THR A 104 23.14 2.60 10.06
CA THR A 104 23.95 2.41 8.84
C THR A 104 23.28 3.05 7.64
N ALA A 105 23.98 3.91 6.91
CA ALA A 105 23.48 4.49 5.66
C ALA A 105 23.13 3.37 4.67
N ALA A 106 21.94 3.44 4.12
CA ALA A 106 21.37 2.42 3.25
C ALA A 106 20.60 3.04 2.05
N PRO A 107 21.21 4.01 1.31
CA PRO A 107 20.55 4.69 0.20
C PRO A 107 20.22 3.72 -0.93
N GLY A 108 19.16 4.06 -1.68
CA GLY A 108 18.70 3.28 -2.84
C GLY A 108 17.20 3.38 -3.02
N HIS A 109 16.40 2.91 -2.08
CA HIS A 109 14.95 3.13 -2.07
C HIS A 109 14.63 4.65 -2.01
N THR A 110 15.31 5.38 -1.14
CA THR A 110 15.43 6.84 -1.13
C THR A 110 16.90 7.25 -0.90
N TYR A 111 17.24 8.51 -1.14
CA TYR A 111 18.63 8.98 -0.96
C TYR A 111 19.05 9.02 0.51
N GLU A 112 18.13 9.42 1.40
CA GLU A 112 18.39 9.60 2.83
C GLU A 112 18.27 8.33 3.66
N HIS A 113 17.90 7.21 3.05
CA HIS A 113 17.56 5.96 3.75
C HIS A 113 18.70 5.46 4.63
N VAL A 114 18.35 5.04 5.85
CA VAL A 114 19.22 4.33 6.79
C VAL A 114 18.58 3.01 7.23
N ALA A 115 19.41 2.06 7.60
CA ALA A 115 18.97 0.85 8.30
C ALA A 115 19.49 0.87 9.74
N TYR A 116 18.82 0.14 10.65
CA TYR A 116 19.23 0.04 12.04
C TYR A 116 19.56 -1.41 12.40
N LEU A 117 20.76 -1.64 12.93
CA LEU A 117 21.17 -2.94 13.43
C LEU A 117 20.87 -3.01 14.92
N GLY A 118 19.99 -3.92 15.34
CA GLY A 118 19.64 -4.16 16.72
C GLY A 118 20.71 -5.03 17.42
N VAL A 119 21.46 -4.43 18.35
CA VAL A 119 22.60 -5.05 19.03
C VAL A 119 22.26 -5.27 20.49
N THR A 120 22.48 -6.49 20.98
CA THR A 120 22.31 -6.84 22.39
C THR A 120 23.42 -6.22 23.25
N PRO A 121 23.24 -6.15 24.60
CA PRO A 121 24.33 -5.75 25.50
C PRO A 121 25.60 -6.59 25.38
N ALA A 122 25.50 -7.85 24.89
CA ALA A 122 26.65 -8.71 24.63
C ALA A 122 27.36 -8.41 23.28
N GLY A 123 26.89 -7.42 22.53
CA GLY A 123 27.47 -7.04 21.23
C GLY A 123 26.98 -7.87 20.03
N GLU A 124 25.95 -8.71 20.20
CA GLU A 124 25.42 -9.55 19.13
C GLU A 124 24.34 -8.78 18.33
N VAL A 125 24.47 -8.78 16.99
CA VAL A 125 23.41 -8.30 16.08
C VAL A 125 22.31 -9.36 16.01
N ARG A 126 21.09 -9.02 16.42
CA ARG A 126 19.93 -9.91 16.42
C ARG A 126 18.94 -9.64 15.32
N GLY A 127 18.87 -8.43 14.78
CA GLY A 127 18.01 -8.05 13.69
C GLY A 127 18.49 -6.80 12.98
N ALA A 128 18.13 -6.69 11.72
CA ALA A 128 18.38 -5.52 10.91
C ALA A 128 17.03 -4.96 10.44
N PHE A 129 16.69 -3.76 10.89
CA PHE A 129 15.52 -3.01 10.44
C PHE A 129 15.90 -2.31 9.16
N THR A 130 15.54 -2.91 8.06
CA THR A 130 16.08 -2.57 6.73
C THR A 130 15.21 -1.60 5.93
N GLY A 131 14.04 -1.21 6.46
CA GLY A 131 13.13 -0.29 5.74
C GLY A 131 12.80 -0.79 4.33
N GLY A 132 13.12 0.04 3.33
CA GLY A 132 13.05 -0.30 1.91
C GLY A 132 14.37 -0.81 1.31
N ALA A 133 15.48 -0.83 2.07
CA ALA A 133 16.79 -1.19 1.53
C ALA A 133 16.92 -2.69 1.22
N LEU A 134 16.32 -3.56 2.02
CA LEU A 134 16.30 -5.00 1.80
C LEU A 134 14.97 -5.56 2.30
N LEU A 135 14.22 -6.21 1.44
CA LEU A 135 12.93 -6.84 1.70
C LEU A 135 13.07 -8.36 1.67
N MET A 136 11.98 -9.07 1.98
CA MET A 136 11.95 -10.53 1.86
C MET A 136 11.93 -10.92 0.37
N ALA A 137 13.01 -11.56 -0.09
CA ALA A 137 13.24 -11.94 -1.49
C ALA A 137 13.12 -10.78 -2.51
N ALA A 138 13.31 -9.54 -2.07
CA ALA A 138 13.21 -8.35 -2.90
C ALA A 138 14.05 -7.20 -2.33
N ALA A 139 14.01 -6.07 -3.02
CA ALA A 139 14.43 -4.77 -2.51
C ALA A 139 13.33 -3.73 -2.81
N GLY A 140 13.34 -2.62 -2.09
CA GLY A 140 12.41 -1.52 -2.32
C GLY A 140 12.61 -0.88 -3.69
N ARG A 141 11.53 -0.38 -4.27
CA ARG A 141 11.54 0.30 -5.58
C ARG A 141 12.45 1.53 -5.56
N THR A 142 13.07 1.79 -6.68
CA THR A 142 14.02 2.91 -6.88
C THR A 142 13.49 3.96 -7.84
N ASP A 143 12.28 3.80 -8.35
CA ASP A 143 11.63 4.65 -9.36
C ASP A 143 10.59 5.64 -8.77
N LEU A 144 10.37 5.61 -7.45
CA LEU A 144 9.36 6.44 -6.79
C LEU A 144 9.64 7.94 -6.86
N LEU A 145 10.90 8.35 -7.02
CA LEU A 145 11.31 9.76 -7.15
C LEU A 145 11.35 10.24 -8.62
N GLY A 146 10.97 9.38 -9.55
CA GLY A 146 10.89 9.68 -10.97
C GLY A 146 12.07 9.16 -11.79
N PRO A 147 11.94 9.18 -13.13
CA PRO A 147 12.87 8.53 -14.05
C PRO A 147 14.30 9.07 -13.97
N ASP A 148 14.47 10.37 -13.70
CA ASP A 148 15.79 11.02 -13.62
C ASP A 148 16.63 10.50 -12.43
N HIS A 149 15.98 9.94 -11.41
CA HIS A 149 16.61 9.41 -10.20
C HIS A 149 16.79 7.89 -10.24
N THR A 150 15.99 7.18 -11.06
CA THR A 150 15.87 5.72 -11.03
C THR A 150 17.20 5.00 -11.18
N GLU A 151 18.03 5.38 -12.16
CA GLU A 151 19.31 4.68 -12.43
C GLU A 151 20.30 4.87 -11.26
N THR A 152 20.40 6.09 -10.72
CA THR A 152 21.27 6.38 -9.59
C THR A 152 20.82 5.63 -8.34
N LEU A 153 19.52 5.65 -8.03
CA LEU A 153 18.96 4.97 -6.87
C LEU A 153 19.08 3.45 -7.00
N THR A 154 18.91 2.90 -8.21
CA THR A 154 19.07 1.45 -8.44
C THR A 154 20.51 1.00 -8.17
N ARG A 155 21.51 1.80 -8.56
CA ARG A 155 22.91 1.52 -8.26
C ARG A 155 23.19 1.57 -6.77
N LEU A 156 22.73 2.63 -6.09
CA LEU A 156 22.84 2.76 -4.64
C LEU A 156 22.14 1.62 -3.89
N GLN A 157 20.98 1.18 -4.38
CA GLN A 157 20.22 0.05 -3.81
C GLN A 157 21.04 -1.25 -3.85
N TRP A 158 21.71 -1.52 -4.97
CA TRP A 158 22.58 -2.70 -5.10
C TRP A 158 23.81 -2.60 -4.19
N GLU A 159 24.49 -1.46 -4.17
CA GLU A 159 25.64 -1.21 -3.29
C GLU A 159 25.26 -1.37 -1.81
N THR A 160 24.11 -0.84 -1.41
CA THR A 160 23.52 -0.99 -0.08
C THR A 160 23.24 -2.45 0.25
N ALA A 161 22.66 -3.22 -0.68
CA ALA A 161 22.41 -4.65 -0.47
C ALA A 161 23.74 -5.41 -0.24
N GLN A 162 24.81 -5.09 -1.02
CA GLN A 162 26.13 -5.68 -0.82
C GLN A 162 26.79 -5.23 0.51
N LYS A 163 26.53 -4.01 0.99
CA LYS A 163 26.96 -3.54 2.32
C LYS A 163 26.24 -4.32 3.42
N LEU A 164 24.91 -4.43 3.35
CA LEU A 164 24.10 -5.18 4.33
C LEU A 164 24.45 -6.67 4.36
N ARG A 165 24.75 -7.29 3.22
CA ARG A 165 25.26 -8.67 3.12
C ARG A 165 26.48 -8.92 4.00
N LYS A 166 27.35 -7.91 4.15
CA LYS A 166 28.58 -8.01 4.96
C LYS A 166 28.36 -7.69 6.43
N LEU A 167 27.43 -6.78 6.72
CA LEU A 167 27.19 -6.26 8.08
C LEU A 167 26.23 -7.12 8.89
N VAL A 168 25.23 -7.72 8.24
CA VAL A 168 24.17 -8.48 8.92
C VAL A 168 24.56 -9.96 9.00
N PRO A 169 24.73 -10.52 10.22
CA PRO A 169 25.02 -11.94 10.38
C PRO A 169 23.91 -12.82 9.79
N ALA A 170 24.28 -14.00 9.27
CA ALA A 170 23.32 -14.94 8.70
C ALA A 170 22.21 -15.38 9.70
N THR A 171 22.50 -15.33 11.00
CA THR A 171 21.57 -15.68 12.09
C THR A 171 20.67 -14.55 12.54
N ALA A 172 20.93 -13.30 12.12
CA ALA A 172 20.11 -12.15 12.43
C ALA A 172 18.90 -12.07 11.49
N ASP A 173 17.77 -11.56 12.03
CA ASP A 173 16.56 -11.39 11.24
C ASP A 173 16.65 -10.12 10.36
N VAL A 174 16.17 -10.23 9.14
CA VAL A 174 15.83 -9.10 8.26
C VAL A 174 14.41 -8.66 8.59
N LEU A 175 14.25 -7.41 8.97
CA LEU A 175 13.02 -6.79 9.49
C LEU A 175 12.65 -5.58 8.62
N PRO A 176 12.11 -5.79 7.42
CA PRO A 176 11.81 -4.73 6.49
C PRO A 176 10.50 -4.02 6.84
N THR A 177 10.36 -2.75 6.43
CA THR A 177 9.10 -2.01 6.53
C THR A 177 8.15 -2.41 5.42
N HIS A 178 8.62 -2.51 4.18
CA HIS A 178 7.78 -2.90 3.05
C HIS A 178 7.82 -4.42 2.82
N GLY A 179 6.68 -5.00 2.44
CA GLY A 179 6.56 -6.44 2.25
C GLY A 179 5.58 -6.81 1.13
N ALA A 180 5.09 -8.05 1.17
CA ALA A 180 4.08 -8.52 0.23
C ALA A 180 2.82 -7.63 0.31
N GLY A 181 2.35 -7.17 -0.86
CA GLY A 181 1.21 -6.25 -0.98
C GLY A 181 1.58 -4.77 -0.94
N SER A 182 2.79 -4.39 -0.51
CA SER A 182 3.26 -3.02 -0.61
C SER A 182 3.62 -2.65 -2.04
N PHE A 183 3.13 -1.50 -2.51
CA PHE A 183 3.51 -0.93 -3.80
C PHE A 183 4.93 -0.32 -3.78
N CYS A 184 5.60 -0.31 -2.64
CA CYS A 184 7.02 0.03 -2.50
C CYS A 184 7.96 -1.16 -2.73
N SER A 185 7.44 -2.39 -2.88
CA SER A 185 8.23 -3.57 -3.23
C SER A 185 8.39 -3.71 -4.74
N ALA A 186 9.60 -4.09 -5.20
CA ALA A 186 9.86 -4.37 -6.61
C ALA A 186 9.24 -5.70 -7.09
N THR A 187 8.89 -6.60 -6.16
CA THR A 187 8.27 -7.90 -6.47
C THR A 187 7.16 -8.23 -5.48
N GLY A 188 6.07 -8.82 -5.97
CA GLY A 188 4.87 -9.15 -5.15
C GLY A 188 4.87 -10.54 -4.52
N THR A 189 6.04 -11.08 -4.10
CA THR A 189 6.11 -12.45 -3.55
C THR A 189 5.73 -12.50 -2.06
N ASP A 190 4.79 -13.39 -1.72
CA ASP A 190 4.42 -13.66 -0.32
C ASP A 190 5.36 -14.73 0.28
N LEU A 191 6.52 -14.29 0.77
CA LEU A 191 7.53 -15.14 1.41
C LEU A 191 7.72 -14.84 2.90
N GLY A 192 6.68 -14.34 3.55
CA GLY A 192 6.73 -13.86 4.92
C GLY A 192 7.13 -12.40 5.02
N ARG A 193 7.01 -11.84 6.23
CA ARG A 193 7.25 -10.40 6.49
C ARG A 193 8.60 -10.11 7.15
N CYS A 194 9.26 -11.14 7.66
CA CYS A 194 10.60 -11.08 8.25
C CYS A 194 11.20 -12.49 8.27
N GLY A 195 12.51 -12.59 8.46
CA GLY A 195 13.18 -13.89 8.56
C GLY A 195 14.70 -13.76 8.59
N PRO A 196 15.42 -14.88 8.77
CA PRO A 196 16.86 -14.84 8.92
C PRO A 196 17.58 -14.42 7.62
N MET A 197 18.63 -13.64 7.77
CA MET A 197 19.50 -13.21 6.67
C MET A 197 20.04 -14.41 5.86
N ALA A 198 20.23 -15.57 6.51
CA ALA A 198 20.62 -16.81 5.83
C ALA A 198 19.68 -17.20 4.68
N ALA A 199 18.35 -17.00 4.85
CA ALA A 199 17.39 -17.29 3.81
C ALA A 199 17.49 -16.29 2.65
N GLU A 200 17.69 -15.02 2.96
CA GLU A 200 17.83 -13.95 1.95
C GLU A 200 19.11 -14.09 1.11
N LEU A 201 20.21 -14.56 1.72
CA LEU A 201 21.46 -14.86 1.01
C LEU A 201 21.31 -15.95 -0.06
N LEU A 202 20.23 -16.76 -0.01
CA LEU A 202 19.97 -17.83 -0.96
C LEU A 202 18.95 -17.46 -2.05
N ARG A 203 18.10 -16.46 -1.80
CA ARG A 203 16.92 -16.20 -2.66
C ARG A 203 16.73 -14.75 -3.10
N ASN A 204 17.32 -13.78 -2.36
CA ASN A 204 17.08 -12.38 -2.64
C ASN A 204 17.87 -11.91 -3.86
N PRO A 205 17.22 -11.43 -4.94
CA PRO A 205 17.93 -11.00 -6.15
C PRO A 205 18.98 -9.92 -5.88
N ALA A 206 18.76 -9.01 -4.92
CA ALA A 206 19.74 -7.97 -4.57
C ALA A 206 21.01 -8.52 -3.92
N LEU A 207 20.95 -9.72 -3.32
CA LEU A 207 22.08 -10.36 -2.64
C LEU A 207 22.76 -11.43 -3.48
N ILE A 208 22.01 -12.12 -4.37
CA ILE A 208 22.55 -13.22 -5.18
C ILE A 208 23.06 -12.78 -6.56
N ALA A 209 22.60 -11.64 -7.08
CA ALA A 209 23.08 -11.08 -8.34
C ALA A 209 24.61 -10.89 -8.28
N LYS A 210 25.29 -11.34 -9.31
CA LYS A 210 26.77 -11.30 -9.38
C LYS A 210 27.30 -9.96 -9.87
N THR A 211 26.49 -9.26 -10.67
CA THR A 211 26.83 -7.95 -11.24
C THR A 211 25.67 -6.96 -11.01
N TYR A 212 25.99 -5.68 -11.10
CA TYR A 212 24.97 -4.63 -11.06
C TYR A 212 23.96 -4.78 -12.21
N GLU A 213 24.42 -5.12 -13.40
CA GLU A 213 23.61 -5.27 -14.61
C GLU A 213 22.57 -6.39 -14.44
N GLU A 214 22.96 -7.51 -13.83
CA GLU A 214 22.04 -8.61 -13.48
C GLU A 214 20.98 -8.15 -12.47
N PHE A 215 21.40 -7.51 -11.40
CA PHE A 215 20.46 -6.94 -10.41
C PHE A 215 19.51 -5.93 -11.05
N ARG A 216 20.05 -4.97 -11.81
CA ARG A 216 19.29 -3.92 -12.50
C ARG A 216 18.19 -4.48 -13.40
N ALA A 217 18.53 -5.48 -14.20
CA ALA A 217 17.60 -6.13 -15.12
C ALA A 217 16.42 -6.79 -14.37
N LEU A 218 16.69 -7.46 -13.25
CA LEU A 218 15.68 -8.10 -12.42
C LEU A 218 14.84 -7.06 -11.63
N HIS A 219 15.50 -6.05 -11.08
CA HIS A 219 14.89 -5.05 -10.20
C HIS A 219 13.93 -4.12 -10.94
N LEU A 220 14.27 -3.74 -12.17
CA LEU A 220 13.46 -2.84 -13.02
C LEU A 220 12.52 -3.59 -13.99
N ALA A 221 12.40 -4.92 -13.86
CA ALA A 221 11.53 -5.72 -14.73
C ALA A 221 10.02 -5.48 -14.48
N SER A 222 9.65 -5.06 -13.26
CA SER A 222 8.26 -4.80 -12.89
C SER A 222 7.89 -3.35 -13.10
N GLU A 223 6.80 -3.11 -13.84
CA GLU A 223 6.24 -1.79 -14.09
C GLU A 223 4.94 -1.57 -13.28
N MET A 224 4.96 -1.91 -12.00
CA MET A 224 3.78 -1.68 -11.14
C MET A 224 3.48 -0.18 -11.04
N PRO A 225 2.23 0.25 -11.30
CA PRO A 225 1.88 1.65 -11.23
C PRO A 225 1.98 2.17 -9.79
N ILE A 226 2.35 3.45 -9.66
CA ILE A 226 2.46 4.12 -8.35
C ILE A 226 1.08 4.68 -7.99
N PRO A 227 0.55 4.42 -6.78
CA PRO A 227 -0.70 5.02 -6.31
C PRO A 227 -0.63 6.56 -6.29
N GLY A 228 -1.70 7.22 -6.71
CA GLY A 228 -1.71 8.67 -6.89
C GLY A 228 -1.43 9.49 -5.63
N TYR A 229 -1.72 8.93 -4.44
CA TYR A 229 -1.49 9.60 -3.17
C TYR A 229 -0.02 9.62 -2.73
N TYR A 230 0.86 8.77 -3.29
CA TYR A 230 2.29 8.71 -2.93
C TYR A 230 2.98 10.08 -3.03
N ARG A 231 2.64 10.87 -4.04
CA ARG A 231 3.22 12.22 -4.23
C ARG A 231 2.99 13.18 -3.06
N TYR A 232 2.00 12.90 -2.20
CA TYR A 232 1.67 13.73 -1.04
C TYR A 232 2.38 13.28 0.24
N MET A 233 2.78 12.00 0.33
CA MET A 233 3.27 11.39 1.56
C MET A 233 4.60 12.00 2.02
N ALA A 234 5.63 12.01 1.18
CA ALA A 234 6.93 12.58 1.57
C ALA A 234 6.84 14.08 1.96
N PRO A 235 6.11 14.95 1.24
CA PRO A 235 5.86 16.33 1.70
C PRO A 235 5.17 16.41 3.06
N ILE A 236 4.14 15.59 3.31
CA ILE A 236 3.43 15.54 4.59
C ILE A 236 4.37 15.08 5.69
N ASN A 237 5.11 14.00 5.47
CA ASN A 237 6.04 13.44 6.46
C ASN A 237 7.19 14.38 6.78
N ARG A 238 7.75 15.12 5.80
CA ARG A 238 8.80 16.13 6.03
C ARG A 238 8.29 17.32 6.82
N LYS A 239 7.14 17.87 6.43
CA LYS A 239 6.53 19.03 7.11
C LYS A 239 6.08 18.68 8.54
N GLY A 240 5.77 17.43 8.77
CA GLY A 240 5.21 16.90 10.01
C GLY A 240 3.68 16.88 9.97
N PRO A 241 3.09 15.65 9.90
CA PRO A 241 1.65 15.49 9.85
C PRO A 241 0.98 16.08 11.10
N LYS A 242 -0.29 16.46 10.94
CA LYS A 242 -1.13 16.91 12.06
C LYS A 242 -1.28 15.78 13.09
N VAL A 243 -1.16 16.12 14.37
CA VAL A 243 -1.38 15.20 15.48
C VAL A 243 -2.86 15.16 15.84
N TYR A 244 -3.40 13.97 15.95
CA TYR A 244 -4.80 13.70 16.29
C TYR A 244 -4.96 13.05 17.68
N GLY A 245 -3.90 12.37 18.18
CA GLY A 245 -3.93 11.56 19.39
C GLY A 245 -4.61 10.21 19.19
N GLU A 246 -5.77 10.21 18.58
CA GLU A 246 -6.53 8.99 18.25
C GLU A 246 -6.94 9.03 16.77
N PRO A 247 -6.96 7.89 16.07
CA PRO A 247 -7.52 7.83 14.72
C PRO A 247 -8.97 8.30 14.72
N PRO A 248 -9.43 8.98 13.66
CA PRO A 248 -10.81 9.43 13.56
C PRO A 248 -11.76 8.22 13.56
N ARG A 249 -12.93 8.39 14.20
CA ARG A 249 -14.00 7.42 14.16
C ARG A 249 -15.10 7.93 13.22
N PRO A 250 -15.53 7.11 12.25
CA PRO A 250 -16.56 7.56 11.32
C PRO A 250 -17.90 7.72 12.05
N GLN A 251 -18.57 8.86 11.87
CA GLN A 251 -19.90 9.08 12.40
C GLN A 251 -20.91 8.18 11.67
N ARG A 252 -21.84 7.57 12.42
CA ARG A 252 -22.96 6.85 11.79
C ARG A 252 -23.94 7.85 11.20
N LEU A 253 -24.26 7.69 9.93
CA LEU A 253 -25.23 8.48 9.19
C LEU A 253 -26.53 7.67 9.00
N SER A 254 -27.66 8.34 9.10
CA SER A 254 -28.94 7.81 8.61
C SER A 254 -28.96 7.80 7.07
N ALA A 255 -29.90 7.06 6.49
CA ALA A 255 -30.08 7.05 5.03
C ALA A 255 -30.34 8.47 4.48
N GLY A 256 -31.14 9.28 5.19
CA GLY A 256 -31.43 10.66 4.79
C GLY A 256 -30.18 11.55 4.80
N GLU A 257 -29.34 11.45 5.82
CA GLU A 257 -28.10 12.21 5.92
C GLU A 257 -27.13 11.81 4.82
N LEU A 258 -26.94 10.50 4.56
CA LEU A 258 -26.04 10.02 3.49
C LEU A 258 -26.52 10.49 2.10
N LEU A 259 -27.83 10.35 1.82
CA LEU A 259 -28.41 10.76 0.53
C LEU A 259 -28.45 12.29 0.36
N GLY A 260 -28.38 13.05 1.46
CA GLY A 260 -28.32 14.52 1.48
C GLY A 260 -26.91 15.09 1.30
N LEU A 261 -25.86 14.25 1.23
CA LEU A 261 -24.50 14.73 1.02
C LEU A 261 -24.34 15.39 -0.35
N GLY A 262 -23.48 16.42 -0.41
CA GLY A 262 -23.16 17.11 -1.65
C GLY A 262 -22.44 16.22 -2.68
N ARG A 263 -22.50 16.61 -3.95
CA ARG A 263 -21.88 15.87 -5.05
C ARG A 263 -20.36 15.78 -4.97
N GLU A 264 -19.72 16.65 -4.20
CA GLU A 264 -18.28 16.63 -3.89
C GLU A 264 -17.90 15.45 -3.00
N THR A 265 -18.86 14.87 -2.26
CA THR A 265 -18.60 13.70 -1.40
C THR A 265 -18.61 12.41 -2.22
N TRP A 266 -17.55 11.64 -2.06
CA TRP A 266 -17.45 10.31 -2.65
C TRP A 266 -18.13 9.30 -1.74
N VAL A 267 -19.25 8.75 -2.17
CA VAL A 267 -19.90 7.63 -1.48
C VAL A 267 -19.20 6.35 -1.95
N VAL A 268 -18.45 5.72 -1.05
CA VAL A 268 -17.67 4.50 -1.33
C VAL A 268 -18.31 3.30 -0.65
N ASP A 269 -18.72 2.32 -1.42
CA ASP A 269 -19.25 1.05 -0.93
C ASP A 269 -18.09 0.07 -0.77
N VAL A 270 -17.77 -0.28 0.49
CA VAL A 270 -16.64 -1.14 0.85
C VAL A 270 -17.04 -2.60 1.09
N ARG A 271 -18.28 -2.95 0.77
CA ARG A 271 -18.76 -4.33 0.79
C ARG A 271 -18.13 -5.13 -0.36
N THR A 272 -18.40 -6.43 -0.43
CA THR A 272 -17.95 -7.23 -1.57
C THR A 272 -18.57 -6.76 -2.88
N ARG A 273 -17.84 -6.88 -3.98
CA ARG A 273 -18.33 -6.57 -5.34
C ARG A 273 -19.60 -7.36 -5.72
N ALA A 274 -19.79 -8.55 -5.15
CA ALA A 274 -21.00 -9.34 -5.35
C ALA A 274 -22.22 -8.71 -4.68
N ASP A 275 -22.07 -8.25 -3.43
CA ASP A 275 -23.16 -7.56 -2.69
C ASP A 275 -23.45 -6.21 -3.30
N TYR A 276 -22.41 -5.48 -3.76
CA TYR A 276 -22.60 -4.26 -4.53
C TYR A 276 -23.44 -4.50 -5.80
N ALA A 277 -23.07 -5.48 -6.59
CA ALA A 277 -23.79 -5.83 -7.84
C ALA A 277 -25.24 -6.23 -7.57
N ALA A 278 -25.51 -6.94 -6.47
CA ALA A 278 -26.86 -7.34 -6.08
C ALA A 278 -27.75 -6.16 -5.64
N GLY A 279 -27.15 -5.08 -5.11
CA GLY A 279 -27.86 -3.87 -4.74
C GLY A 279 -26.93 -2.82 -4.14
N HIS A 280 -26.97 -1.59 -4.69
CA HIS A 280 -26.15 -0.47 -4.23
C HIS A 280 -26.89 0.88 -4.36
N LEU A 281 -26.31 1.94 -3.82
CA LEU A 281 -26.79 3.30 -4.03
C LEU A 281 -26.38 3.78 -5.43
N PRO A 282 -27.28 4.37 -6.22
CA PRO A 282 -26.94 4.92 -7.52
C PRO A 282 -25.78 5.93 -7.43
N GLY A 283 -24.75 5.74 -8.27
CA GLY A 283 -23.58 6.61 -8.31
C GLY A 283 -22.59 6.45 -7.15
N SER A 284 -22.78 5.48 -6.26
CA SER A 284 -21.73 5.09 -5.32
C SER A 284 -20.58 4.37 -6.05
N LEU A 285 -19.37 4.51 -5.51
CA LEU A 285 -18.18 3.85 -6.05
C LEU A 285 -17.94 2.54 -5.28
N GLU A 286 -17.87 1.42 -5.99
CA GLU A 286 -17.47 0.13 -5.41
C GLU A 286 -15.94 0.13 -5.22
N ILE A 287 -15.47 -0.06 -3.98
CA ILE A 287 -14.08 -0.41 -3.66
C ILE A 287 -14.10 -1.37 -2.47
N GLU A 288 -14.21 -2.66 -2.73
CA GLU A 288 -14.29 -3.66 -1.64
C GLU A 288 -13.07 -3.62 -0.72
N GLU A 289 -13.30 -3.79 0.60
CA GLU A 289 -12.24 -3.91 1.60
C GLU A 289 -11.29 -5.06 1.21
N SER A 290 -10.04 -4.72 0.90
CA SER A 290 -9.00 -5.65 0.44
C SER A 290 -7.62 -5.10 0.70
N THR A 291 -6.59 -5.93 0.55
CA THR A 291 -5.19 -5.51 0.69
C THR A 291 -4.74 -4.47 -0.34
N SER A 292 -5.47 -4.30 -1.45
CA SER A 292 -5.17 -3.30 -2.48
C SER A 292 -6.10 -2.09 -2.44
N MET A 293 -7.06 -2.04 -1.51
CA MET A 293 -8.09 -1.00 -1.43
C MET A 293 -7.49 0.42 -1.43
N LEU A 294 -6.44 0.63 -0.66
CA LEU A 294 -5.82 1.96 -0.52
C LEU A 294 -5.20 2.46 -1.83
N ALA A 295 -4.58 1.57 -2.61
CA ALA A 295 -4.07 1.92 -3.93
C ALA A 295 -5.21 2.31 -4.88
N TYR A 296 -6.33 1.59 -4.84
CA TYR A 296 -7.52 1.90 -5.66
C TYR A 296 -8.13 3.24 -5.27
N VAL A 297 -8.28 3.53 -3.97
CA VAL A 297 -8.69 4.85 -3.49
C VAL A 297 -7.75 5.93 -4.04
N GLY A 298 -6.45 5.72 -3.95
CA GLY A 298 -5.44 6.68 -4.41
C GLY A 298 -5.43 6.96 -5.90
N TRP A 299 -5.93 6.04 -6.73
CA TRP A 299 -6.07 6.27 -8.18
C TRP A 299 -7.41 6.88 -8.56
N LEU A 300 -8.49 6.57 -7.83
CA LEU A 300 -9.86 6.90 -8.23
C LEU A 300 -10.41 8.14 -7.56
N ILE A 301 -10.02 8.40 -6.32
CA ILE A 301 -10.57 9.48 -5.51
C ILE A 301 -9.52 10.58 -5.35
N PRO A 302 -9.86 11.84 -5.65
CA PRO A 302 -8.94 12.95 -5.41
C PRO A 302 -8.47 13.00 -3.95
N PHE A 303 -7.19 13.28 -3.73
CA PHE A 303 -6.67 13.50 -2.39
C PHE A 303 -7.42 14.67 -1.74
N ASP A 304 -7.70 14.60 -0.45
CA ASP A 304 -8.52 15.56 0.33
C ASP A 304 -10.03 15.57 0.02
N ALA A 305 -10.54 14.77 -0.91
CA ALA A 305 -11.97 14.69 -1.15
C ALA A 305 -12.70 14.09 0.08
N PRO A 306 -13.90 14.63 0.45
CA PRO A 306 -14.70 14.02 1.49
C PRO A 306 -15.24 12.65 1.05
N ILE A 307 -15.14 11.66 1.96
CA ILE A 307 -15.57 10.28 1.73
C ILE A 307 -16.68 9.92 2.73
N ALA A 308 -17.77 9.34 2.25
CA ALA A 308 -18.76 8.65 3.06
C ALA A 308 -18.77 7.16 2.72
N LEU A 309 -18.86 6.29 3.73
CA LEU A 309 -18.76 4.86 3.53
C LEU A 309 -20.14 4.18 3.54
N VAL A 310 -20.34 3.24 2.64
CA VAL A 310 -21.37 2.21 2.76
C VAL A 310 -20.69 0.92 3.18
N ALA A 311 -21.04 0.38 4.33
CA ALA A 311 -20.40 -0.76 4.93
C ALA A 311 -21.42 -1.80 5.43
N TYR A 312 -20.98 -3.00 5.80
CA TYR A 312 -21.86 -3.97 6.46
C TYR A 312 -22.26 -3.49 7.85
N ASP A 313 -21.29 -2.93 8.59
CA ASP A 313 -21.45 -2.44 9.96
C ASP A 313 -20.41 -1.38 10.33
N GLY A 314 -20.50 -0.89 11.58
CA GLY A 314 -19.58 0.12 12.12
C GLY A 314 -18.14 -0.40 12.30
N LEU A 315 -17.93 -1.70 12.52
CA LEU A 315 -16.58 -2.25 12.68
C LEU A 315 -15.81 -2.25 11.35
N GLN A 316 -16.50 -2.59 10.24
CA GLN A 316 -15.90 -2.46 8.91
C GLN A 316 -15.59 -1.00 8.60
N ALA A 317 -16.53 -0.11 8.85
CA ALA A 317 -16.33 1.33 8.62
C ALA A 317 -15.18 1.89 9.46
N GLU A 318 -15.01 1.46 10.71
CA GLU A 318 -13.88 1.88 11.57
C GLU A 318 -12.55 1.39 11.01
N ARG A 319 -12.43 0.11 10.60
CA ARG A 319 -11.20 -0.42 9.98
C ARG A 319 -10.80 0.35 8.74
N VAL A 320 -11.75 0.52 7.80
CA VAL A 320 -11.52 1.26 6.55
C VAL A 320 -11.15 2.72 6.83
N THR A 321 -11.78 3.37 7.82
CA THR A 321 -11.41 4.74 8.19
C THR A 321 -9.99 4.84 8.72
N VAL A 322 -9.54 3.87 9.54
CA VAL A 322 -8.15 3.82 10.02
C VAL A 322 -7.19 3.63 8.86
N ASP A 323 -7.50 2.74 7.91
CA ASP A 323 -6.67 2.51 6.74
C ASP A 323 -6.56 3.76 5.85
N LEU A 324 -7.67 4.45 5.61
CA LEU A 324 -7.67 5.74 4.90
C LEU A 324 -6.86 6.80 5.63
N PHE A 325 -6.97 6.87 6.96
CA PHE A 325 -6.18 7.78 7.80
C PHE A 325 -4.68 7.55 7.69
N ARG A 326 -4.23 6.28 7.55
CA ARG A 326 -2.82 5.94 7.35
C ARG A 326 -2.24 6.55 6.08
N ILE A 327 -3.03 6.71 5.03
CA ILE A 327 -2.61 7.31 3.74
C ILE A 327 -3.04 8.78 3.58
N GLY A 328 -3.43 9.44 4.66
CA GLY A 328 -3.74 10.87 4.68
C GLY A 328 -5.12 11.26 4.15
N TYR A 329 -6.02 10.31 3.87
CA TYR A 329 -7.43 10.61 3.59
C TYR A 329 -8.18 10.81 4.92
N GLU A 330 -8.13 12.04 5.42
CA GLU A 330 -8.60 12.43 6.76
C GLU A 330 -10.08 12.81 6.80
N HIS A 331 -10.70 13.04 5.64
CA HIS A 331 -12.07 13.56 5.52
C HIS A 331 -13.12 12.44 5.34
N VAL A 332 -13.11 11.42 6.23
CA VAL A 332 -14.20 10.45 6.29
C VAL A 332 -15.36 11.08 7.07
N VAL A 333 -16.37 11.56 6.35
CA VAL A 333 -17.52 12.30 6.94
C VAL A 333 -18.46 11.41 7.73
N GLY A 334 -18.47 10.10 7.44
CA GLY A 334 -19.26 9.12 8.18
C GLY A 334 -19.54 7.86 7.39
N TYR A 335 -20.38 6.98 7.94
CA TYR A 335 -20.80 5.74 7.29
C TYR A 335 -22.28 5.46 7.50
N ALA A 336 -22.89 4.73 6.56
CA ALA A 336 -24.19 4.11 6.77
C ALA A 336 -24.09 2.58 6.57
N ALA A 337 -24.86 1.82 7.36
CA ALA A 337 -24.93 0.38 7.20
C ALA A 337 -25.83 0.05 5.99
N ALA A 338 -25.33 -0.77 5.07
CA ALA A 338 -26.01 -1.09 3.81
C ALA A 338 -27.46 -1.60 3.99
N ARG A 339 -27.71 -2.39 5.06
CA ARG A 339 -29.06 -2.89 5.40
C ARG A 339 -30.09 -1.80 5.72
N GLU A 340 -29.64 -0.57 5.97
CA GLU A 340 -30.49 0.59 6.34
C GLU A 340 -30.70 1.54 5.16
N LEU A 341 -30.12 1.21 3.98
CA LEU A 341 -30.13 2.05 2.81
C LEU A 341 -31.10 1.53 1.73
N PRO A 342 -31.70 2.42 0.95
CA PRO A 342 -32.50 2.04 -0.23
C PRO A 342 -31.56 1.69 -1.40
N LEU A 343 -31.01 0.49 -1.41
CA LEU A 343 -30.11 0.01 -2.46
C LEU A 343 -30.89 -0.31 -3.74
N THR A 344 -31.21 0.71 -4.52
CA THR A 344 -32.13 0.62 -5.67
C THR A 344 -31.45 0.33 -6.99
N ALA A 345 -30.16 0.60 -7.13
CA ALA A 345 -29.39 0.26 -8.31
C ALA A 345 -28.90 -1.20 -8.25
N ARG A 346 -28.66 -1.80 -9.40
CA ARG A 346 -28.07 -3.12 -9.56
C ARG A 346 -27.12 -3.12 -10.75
N THR A 347 -26.00 -3.84 -10.63
CA THR A 347 -25.09 -4.01 -11.74
C THR A 347 -25.28 -5.40 -12.37
N GLU A 348 -25.70 -5.45 -13.62
CA GLU A 348 -25.73 -6.70 -14.38
C GLU A 348 -24.29 -7.15 -14.65
N THR A 349 -23.98 -8.36 -14.25
CA THR A 349 -22.66 -8.97 -14.51
C THR A 349 -22.68 -9.85 -15.75
N VAL A 350 -21.50 -10.11 -16.31
CA VAL A 350 -21.35 -10.97 -17.49
C VAL A 350 -20.42 -12.14 -17.21
N SER A 351 -20.54 -13.19 -18.02
CA SER A 351 -19.64 -14.34 -18.02
C SER A 351 -18.47 -14.16 -19.01
N ALA A 352 -17.48 -15.04 -18.92
CA ALA A 352 -16.37 -15.07 -19.88
C ALA A 352 -16.86 -15.38 -21.31
N GLU A 353 -17.88 -16.22 -21.45
CA GLU A 353 -18.51 -16.61 -22.72
C GLU A 353 -19.23 -15.42 -23.38
N GLU A 354 -19.96 -14.61 -22.59
CA GLU A 354 -20.61 -13.38 -23.08
C GLU A 354 -19.59 -12.36 -23.56
N ILE A 355 -18.47 -12.18 -22.83
CA ILE A 355 -17.37 -11.31 -23.28
C ILE A 355 -16.76 -11.84 -24.57
N ALA A 356 -16.48 -13.17 -24.65
CA ALA A 356 -15.91 -13.77 -25.84
C ALA A 356 -16.85 -13.64 -27.05
N GLU A 357 -18.17 -13.74 -26.87
CA GLU A 357 -19.15 -13.50 -27.93
C GLU A 357 -19.20 -12.03 -28.37
N ALA A 358 -19.14 -11.09 -27.42
CA ALA A 358 -19.06 -9.65 -27.71
C ALA A 358 -17.82 -9.33 -28.54
N LEU A 359 -16.65 -9.89 -28.18
CA LEU A 359 -15.40 -9.71 -28.91
C LEU A 359 -15.47 -10.27 -30.33
N ARG A 360 -16.10 -11.44 -30.54
CA ARG A 360 -16.28 -12.01 -31.89
C ARG A 360 -17.26 -11.24 -32.75
N SER A 361 -18.36 -10.80 -32.17
CA SER A 361 -19.42 -10.09 -32.93
C SER A 361 -19.13 -8.62 -33.16
N GLY A 362 -18.26 -8.00 -32.33
CA GLY A 362 -17.99 -6.55 -32.34
C GLY A 362 -19.18 -5.66 -32.01
N ARG A 363 -20.29 -6.23 -31.47
CA ARG A 363 -21.55 -5.49 -31.22
C ARG A 363 -21.49 -4.59 -30.00
N VAL A 364 -20.72 -5.00 -28.98
CA VAL A 364 -20.57 -4.27 -27.72
C VAL A 364 -19.08 -4.16 -27.43
N PRO A 365 -18.56 -2.94 -27.18
CA PRO A 365 -17.17 -2.77 -26.84
C PRO A 365 -16.81 -3.49 -25.53
N VAL A 366 -15.63 -4.13 -25.52
CA VAL A 366 -15.07 -4.77 -24.34
C VAL A 366 -13.84 -3.97 -23.89
N LEU A 367 -13.85 -3.53 -22.62
CA LEU A 367 -12.74 -2.83 -21.99
C LEU A 367 -11.92 -3.82 -21.17
N ASP A 368 -10.62 -3.86 -21.37
CA ASP A 368 -9.67 -4.58 -20.51
C ASP A 368 -8.96 -3.55 -19.63
N VAL A 369 -9.32 -3.55 -18.33
CA VAL A 369 -8.84 -2.56 -17.38
C VAL A 369 -7.69 -3.09 -16.51
N ARG A 370 -6.87 -3.99 -17.01
CA ARG A 370 -5.64 -4.43 -16.35
C ARG A 370 -4.57 -3.34 -16.38
N TYR A 371 -3.48 -3.52 -15.64
CA TYR A 371 -2.35 -2.59 -15.73
C TYR A 371 -1.61 -2.72 -17.07
N ALA A 372 -0.90 -1.67 -17.45
CA ALA A 372 -0.26 -1.59 -18.76
C ALA A 372 0.68 -2.78 -19.07
N GLN A 373 1.42 -3.28 -18.09
CA GLN A 373 2.28 -4.45 -18.26
C GLN A 373 1.45 -5.70 -18.55
N GLU A 374 0.40 -5.98 -17.76
CA GLU A 374 -0.49 -7.14 -17.97
C GLU A 374 -1.14 -7.12 -19.37
N LEU A 375 -1.50 -5.91 -19.86
CA LEU A 375 -2.09 -5.72 -21.18
C LEU A 375 -1.11 -6.01 -22.32
N ARG A 376 0.19 -5.69 -22.11
CA ARG A 376 1.25 -6.00 -23.09
C ARG A 376 1.64 -7.48 -23.08
N ASP A 377 1.82 -8.04 -21.89
CA ASP A 377 2.35 -9.40 -21.73
C ASP A 377 1.33 -10.47 -22.16
N GLU A 378 0.05 -10.24 -21.86
CA GLU A 378 -1.03 -11.19 -22.12
C GLU A 378 -2.29 -10.50 -22.66
N PRO A 379 -2.28 -9.93 -23.87
CA PRO A 379 -3.43 -9.21 -24.40
C PRO A 379 -4.67 -10.11 -24.57
N VAL A 380 -5.86 -9.51 -24.39
CA VAL A 380 -7.14 -10.13 -24.80
C VAL A 380 -7.46 -9.63 -26.20
N PRO A 381 -7.43 -10.50 -27.24
CA PRO A 381 -7.65 -10.06 -28.62
C PRO A 381 -9.01 -9.39 -28.81
N GLY A 382 -9.02 -8.19 -29.41
CA GLY A 382 -10.23 -7.42 -29.67
C GLY A 382 -10.74 -6.56 -28.51
N ALA A 383 -10.24 -6.74 -27.29
CA ALA A 383 -10.58 -5.85 -26.20
C ALA A 383 -9.81 -4.51 -26.31
N ARG A 384 -10.45 -3.40 -25.91
CA ARG A 384 -9.83 -2.08 -25.81
C ARG A 384 -9.01 -2.00 -24.53
N PRO A 385 -7.67 -1.84 -24.60
CA PRO A 385 -6.83 -1.75 -23.41
C PRO A 385 -6.94 -0.36 -22.79
N LEU A 386 -7.41 -0.27 -21.55
CA LEU A 386 -7.58 0.98 -20.78
C LEU A 386 -7.05 0.79 -19.35
N PRO A 387 -5.78 1.12 -19.07
CA PRO A 387 -5.16 0.85 -17.78
C PRO A 387 -5.94 1.43 -16.61
N PHE A 388 -6.25 0.60 -15.61
CA PHE A 388 -7.06 0.94 -14.44
C PHE A 388 -6.54 2.16 -13.66
N ASN A 389 -5.24 2.22 -13.42
CA ASN A 389 -4.60 3.32 -12.70
C ASN A 389 -4.69 4.69 -13.39
N ARG A 390 -5.19 4.72 -14.64
CA ARG A 390 -5.45 5.94 -15.40
C ARG A 390 -6.95 6.16 -15.67
N MET A 391 -7.81 5.48 -14.92
CA MET A 391 -9.25 5.52 -15.16
C MET A 391 -9.85 6.93 -15.13
N PRO A 392 -9.49 7.84 -14.20
CA PRO A 392 -10.00 9.21 -14.23
C PRO A 392 -9.69 9.99 -15.52
N GLU A 393 -8.65 9.59 -16.27
CA GLU A 393 -8.27 10.24 -17.52
C GLU A 393 -9.12 9.76 -18.69
N TRP A 394 -9.34 8.44 -18.83
CA TRP A 394 -10.01 7.85 -19.99
C TRP A 394 -11.52 7.59 -19.78
N ALA A 395 -11.99 7.44 -18.55
CA ALA A 395 -13.40 7.11 -18.30
C ALA A 395 -14.39 8.16 -18.84
N PRO A 396 -14.11 9.48 -18.80
CA PRO A 396 -14.99 10.49 -19.38
C PRO A 396 -15.17 10.38 -20.92
N GLU A 397 -14.29 9.65 -21.61
CA GLU A 397 -14.33 9.44 -23.06
C GLU A 397 -15.05 8.15 -23.47
N VAL A 398 -15.54 7.37 -22.50
CA VAL A 398 -16.26 6.12 -22.77
C VAL A 398 -17.72 6.41 -23.07
N GLU A 399 -18.18 5.94 -24.22
CA GLU A 399 -19.55 6.10 -24.70
C GLU A 399 -20.28 4.74 -24.76
N GLY A 400 -21.60 4.78 -24.52
CA GLY A 400 -22.53 3.68 -24.72
C GLY A 400 -22.33 2.52 -23.73
N PRO A 401 -23.11 1.46 -23.83
CA PRO A 401 -22.96 0.30 -22.99
C PRO A 401 -21.67 -0.47 -23.33
N VAL A 402 -20.91 -0.82 -22.29
CA VAL A 402 -19.65 -1.56 -22.43
C VAL A 402 -19.61 -2.79 -21.54
N LEU A 403 -18.80 -3.79 -21.93
CA LEU A 403 -18.42 -4.90 -21.06
C LEU A 403 -17.03 -4.62 -20.49
N VAL A 404 -16.80 -4.98 -19.23
CA VAL A 404 -15.52 -4.70 -18.55
C VAL A 404 -14.89 -5.97 -18.02
N SER A 405 -13.62 -6.19 -18.30
CA SER A 405 -12.82 -7.31 -17.83
C SER A 405 -11.51 -6.83 -17.19
N CYS A 406 -10.99 -7.63 -16.26
CA CYS A 406 -9.66 -7.43 -15.66
C CYS A 406 -9.01 -8.78 -15.35
N ALA A 407 -8.05 -8.84 -14.41
CA ALA A 407 -7.38 -10.11 -14.04
C ALA A 407 -8.26 -11.05 -13.19
N SER A 408 -9.12 -10.51 -12.28
CA SER A 408 -9.83 -11.28 -11.25
C SER A 408 -11.25 -10.79 -10.95
N GLY A 409 -11.74 -9.82 -11.72
CA GLY A 409 -13.08 -9.23 -11.54
C GLY A 409 -13.11 -7.98 -10.63
N GLN A 410 -12.15 -7.78 -9.73
CA GLN A 410 -12.16 -6.67 -8.78
C GLN A 410 -12.07 -5.29 -9.48
N ARG A 411 -11.05 -5.07 -10.30
CA ARG A 411 -10.89 -3.80 -11.06
C ARG A 411 -12.03 -3.59 -12.07
N ALA A 412 -12.62 -4.68 -12.59
CA ALA A 412 -13.76 -4.59 -13.49
C ALA A 412 -15.02 -4.08 -12.78
N ALA A 413 -15.28 -4.53 -11.55
CA ALA A 413 -16.40 -4.05 -10.73
C ALA A 413 -16.25 -2.56 -10.41
N MET A 414 -15.06 -2.14 -9.94
CA MET A 414 -14.77 -0.73 -9.68
C MET A 414 -14.90 0.14 -10.93
N ALA A 415 -14.38 -0.32 -12.08
CA ALA A 415 -14.49 0.42 -13.32
C ALA A 415 -15.95 0.57 -13.77
N ALA A 416 -16.77 -0.46 -13.61
CA ALA A 416 -18.20 -0.38 -13.92
C ALA A 416 -18.92 0.62 -13.01
N SER A 417 -18.66 0.62 -11.70
CA SER A 417 -19.26 1.59 -10.77
C SER A 417 -18.82 3.03 -11.05
N TYR A 418 -17.56 3.22 -11.43
CA TYR A 418 -17.04 4.54 -11.82
C TYR A 418 -17.71 5.05 -13.11
N LEU A 419 -17.87 4.18 -14.12
CA LEU A 419 -18.57 4.50 -15.37
C LEU A 419 -20.06 4.78 -15.12
N GLU A 420 -20.74 4.03 -14.24
CA GLU A 420 -22.11 4.31 -13.83
C GLU A 420 -22.25 5.71 -13.23
N ARG A 421 -21.28 6.13 -12.38
CA ARG A 421 -21.24 7.48 -11.81
C ARG A 421 -21.17 8.57 -12.89
N LEU A 422 -20.59 8.25 -14.06
CA LEU A 422 -20.54 9.13 -15.24
C LEU A 422 -21.77 8.97 -16.16
N GLY A 423 -22.73 8.11 -15.81
CA GLY A 423 -23.93 7.85 -16.62
C GLY A 423 -23.72 6.84 -17.75
N VAL A 424 -22.62 6.10 -17.75
CA VAL A 424 -22.29 5.08 -18.75
C VAL A 424 -22.69 3.70 -18.23
N GLY A 425 -23.53 2.99 -18.97
CA GLY A 425 -23.90 1.61 -18.66
C GLY A 425 -22.70 0.65 -18.84
N ALA A 426 -22.31 -0.04 -17.80
CA ALA A 426 -21.19 -0.97 -17.83
C ALA A 426 -21.52 -2.29 -17.13
N ARG A 427 -21.21 -3.41 -17.78
CA ARG A 427 -21.44 -4.77 -17.26
C ARG A 427 -20.09 -5.45 -17.01
N PRO A 428 -19.66 -5.61 -15.73
CA PRO A 428 -18.37 -6.19 -15.39
C PRO A 428 -18.41 -7.72 -15.34
N PHE A 429 -17.30 -8.35 -15.70
CA PHE A 429 -17.02 -9.74 -15.36
C PHE A 429 -16.36 -9.79 -13.99
N ILE A 430 -17.14 -10.15 -12.94
CA ILE A 430 -16.68 -10.11 -11.53
C ILE A 430 -16.29 -11.49 -10.99
N ALA A 431 -16.70 -12.58 -11.62
CA ALA A 431 -16.46 -13.95 -11.14
C ALA A 431 -15.13 -14.56 -11.62
N GLY A 432 -14.36 -13.83 -12.42
CA GLY A 432 -13.09 -14.30 -12.99
C GLY A 432 -12.39 -13.18 -13.76
N GLY A 433 -11.54 -13.52 -14.73
CA GLY A 433 -10.76 -12.51 -15.41
C GLY A 433 -10.31 -12.85 -16.83
N ALA A 434 -9.32 -12.13 -17.33
CA ALA A 434 -8.81 -12.20 -18.69
C ALA A 434 -8.36 -13.61 -19.12
N ALA A 435 -7.87 -14.44 -18.20
CA ALA A 435 -7.48 -15.83 -18.50
C ALA A 435 -8.68 -16.67 -18.91
N GLU A 436 -9.83 -16.53 -18.21
CA GLU A 436 -11.09 -17.20 -18.55
C GLU A 436 -11.62 -16.71 -19.90
N VAL A 437 -11.56 -15.40 -20.13
CA VAL A 437 -11.99 -14.80 -21.42
C VAL A 437 -11.15 -15.35 -22.59
N ARG A 438 -9.82 -15.42 -22.45
CA ARG A 438 -8.94 -16.02 -23.48
C ARG A 438 -9.27 -17.48 -23.74
N ARG A 439 -9.55 -18.28 -22.69
CA ARG A 439 -10.00 -19.67 -22.84
C ARG A 439 -11.32 -19.78 -23.58
N ALA A 440 -12.31 -18.95 -23.24
CA ALA A 440 -13.61 -18.92 -23.93
C ALA A 440 -13.50 -18.47 -25.39
N LEU A 441 -12.56 -17.57 -25.71
CA LEU A 441 -12.25 -17.19 -27.10
C LEU A 441 -11.66 -18.37 -27.88
N ALA A 442 -10.76 -19.14 -27.30
CA ALA A 442 -10.09 -20.27 -27.94
C ALA A 442 -11.02 -21.49 -28.16
N ALA A 443 -11.96 -21.72 -27.24
CA ALA A 443 -12.83 -22.93 -27.22
C ALA A 443 -13.83 -23.04 -28.38
N LYS A 444 -14.04 -22.00 -29.20
CA LYS A 444 -14.99 -22.00 -30.32
C LYS A 444 -14.34 -21.88 -31.71
N VAL A 445 -13.08 -22.20 -31.83
CA VAL A 445 -12.36 -22.28 -33.12
C VAL A 445 -12.28 -23.75 -33.59
N GLY A 446 -13.03 -24.66 -32.96
CA GLY A 446 -13.14 -26.05 -33.31
C GLY A 446 -14.48 -26.37 -33.98
#